data_93d9a2f3abed4dd09a1ee336374e43b7
#
_entry.id   93d9a2f3abed4dd09a1ee336374e43b7
#
_cell.length_a   1.000
_cell.length_b   1.000
_cell.length_c   1.000
_cell.angle_alpha   90.00
_cell.angle_beta   90.00
_cell.angle_gamma   90.00
#
_symmetry.space_group_name_H-M   'P 1'
#
loop_
_entity.id
_entity.type
_entity.pdbx_description
1 polymer ?
#
loop_
_entity_poly.entity_id
_entity_poly.type
_entity_poly.pdbx_seq_one_letter_code
_entity_poly.pdbx_strand_id
1 'polypeptide(L)'
;MTIHQMNLQARYFNYIKNGTKRIELRLNDEKRRQLQLGDTLVFTDSEGESLSTKITGLLHYQDFASLFQDFPIELLSDASMSKTELLNVLNEFYPAEKQRHYGVLGIRIEL
;
A
#
# COMPACT_ATOMS: atom_id res chain seq x y z
N MET A 1 -20.82 -2.17 3.90
CA MET A 1 -19.45 -2.05 3.38
C MET A 1 -19.14 -0.61 3.04
N THR A 2 -17.97 -0.16 3.42
CA THR A 2 -17.54 1.23 3.20
C THR A 2 -16.64 1.31 1.97
N ILE A 3 -16.74 2.42 1.25
CA ILE A 3 -15.88 2.73 0.11
C ILE A 3 -14.87 3.77 0.57
N HIS A 4 -13.58 3.46 0.40
CA HIS A 4 -12.48 4.36 0.71
C HIS A 4 -11.77 4.76 -0.58
N GLN A 5 -11.16 5.93 -0.60
CA GLN A 5 -10.43 6.43 -1.77
C GLN A 5 -9.01 6.78 -1.40
N MET A 6 -8.07 6.42 -2.27
CA MET A 6 -6.65 6.75 -2.13
C MET A 6 -6.07 7.15 -3.48
N ASN A 7 -5.15 8.10 -3.44
CA ASN A 7 -4.41 8.52 -4.63
C ASN A 7 -3.12 7.70 -4.75
N LEU A 8 -2.75 7.38 -5.98
CA LEU A 8 -1.50 6.69 -6.29
C LEU A 8 -0.78 7.37 -7.44
N GLN A 9 0.56 7.29 -7.41
CA GLN A 9 1.36 7.60 -8.58
C GLN A 9 1.04 6.60 -9.69
N ALA A 10 1.08 7.05 -10.95
CA ALA A 10 0.74 6.23 -12.11
C ALA A 10 1.50 4.89 -12.15
N ARG A 11 2.77 4.90 -11.75
CA ARG A 11 3.60 3.70 -11.69
C ARG A 11 2.97 2.60 -10.83
N TYR A 12 2.62 2.94 -9.59
CA TYR A 12 2.06 1.95 -8.66
C TYR A 12 0.62 1.59 -9.00
N PHE A 13 -0.13 2.54 -9.51
CA PHE A 13 -1.48 2.30 -10.03
C PHE A 13 -1.44 1.22 -11.12
N ASN A 14 -0.52 1.32 -12.06
CA ASN A 14 -0.38 0.35 -13.14
C ASN A 14 0.06 -1.03 -12.63
N TYR A 15 0.91 -1.09 -11.59
CA TYR A 15 1.31 -2.37 -10.99
C TYR A 15 0.12 -3.09 -10.35
N ILE A 16 -0.81 -2.35 -9.75
CA ILE A 16 -2.05 -2.94 -9.22
C ILE A 16 -2.96 -3.37 -10.37
N LYS A 17 -3.12 -2.51 -11.36
CA LYS A 17 -3.99 -2.75 -12.51
C LYS A 17 -3.60 -4.01 -13.28
N ASN A 18 -2.30 -4.26 -13.46
CA ASN A 18 -1.81 -5.45 -14.15
C ASN A 18 -1.78 -6.72 -13.27
N GLY A 19 -2.14 -6.60 -12.00
CA GLY A 19 -2.24 -7.73 -11.08
C GLY A 19 -0.94 -8.11 -10.37
N THR A 20 0.15 -7.38 -10.56
CA THR A 20 1.44 -7.69 -9.94
C THR A 20 1.48 -7.25 -8.48
N LYS A 21 1.26 -5.95 -8.24
CA LYS A 21 1.22 -5.40 -6.89
C LYS A 21 -0.09 -5.78 -6.22
N ARG A 22 -0.01 -6.44 -5.06
CA ARG A 22 -1.18 -6.89 -4.31
C ARG A 22 -1.28 -6.30 -2.92
N ILE A 23 -0.27 -5.56 -2.48
CA ILE A 23 -0.22 -4.96 -1.16
C ILE A 23 0.13 -3.49 -1.31
N GLU A 24 -0.79 -2.61 -0.88
CA GLU A 24 -0.53 -1.17 -0.78
C GLU A 24 0.08 -0.86 0.56
N LEU A 25 0.99 0.11 0.61
CA LEU A 25 1.82 0.42 1.77
C LEU A 25 1.53 1.83 2.27
N ARG A 26 1.04 1.93 3.50
CA ARG A 26 0.66 3.20 4.13
C ARG A 26 1.07 3.23 5.59
N LEU A 27 1.09 4.42 6.20
CA LEU A 27 1.14 4.51 7.66
C LEU A 27 -0.19 4.02 8.23
N ASN A 28 -0.15 3.40 9.41
CA ASN A 28 -1.35 3.01 10.14
C ASN A 28 -1.91 4.20 10.93
N ASP A 29 -2.16 5.31 10.23
CA ASP A 29 -2.67 6.54 10.81
C ASP A 29 -4.19 6.45 11.04
N GLU A 30 -4.77 7.52 11.58
CA GLU A 30 -6.20 7.54 11.94
C GLU A 30 -7.11 7.22 10.76
N LYS A 31 -6.77 7.73 9.57
CA LYS A 31 -7.57 7.48 8.37
C LYS A 31 -7.54 6.01 7.97
N ARG A 32 -6.36 5.37 8.04
CA ARG A 32 -6.19 3.96 7.64
C ARG A 32 -6.71 2.99 8.69
N ARG A 33 -6.79 3.41 9.95
CA ARG A 33 -7.39 2.58 11.01
C ARG A 33 -8.88 2.35 10.83
N GLN A 34 -9.52 3.11 9.95
CA GLN A 34 -10.94 2.94 9.62
C GLN A 34 -11.19 1.84 8.58
N LEU A 35 -10.15 1.35 7.91
CA LEU A 35 -10.28 0.30 6.92
C LEU A 35 -10.65 -1.03 7.57
N GLN A 36 -11.58 -1.76 6.94
CA GLN A 36 -12.02 -3.07 7.40
C GLN A 36 -11.97 -4.08 6.26
N LEU A 37 -11.80 -5.35 6.63
CA LEU A 37 -11.83 -6.44 5.66
C LEU A 37 -13.17 -6.44 4.94
N GLY A 38 -13.12 -6.62 3.62
CA GLY A 38 -14.32 -6.62 2.78
C GLY A 38 -14.71 -5.26 2.26
N ASP A 39 -14.12 -4.18 2.78
CA ASP A 39 -14.38 -2.83 2.26
C ASP A 39 -13.83 -2.69 0.84
N THR A 40 -14.41 -1.75 0.09
CA THR A 40 -13.93 -1.37 -1.24
C THR A 40 -12.90 -0.26 -1.10
N LEU A 41 -11.77 -0.41 -1.80
CA LEU A 41 -10.74 0.61 -1.88
C LEU A 41 -10.57 1.02 -3.34
N VAL A 42 -10.89 2.29 -3.63
CA VAL A 42 -10.77 2.86 -4.97
C VAL A 42 -9.49 3.67 -5.06
N PHE A 43 -8.60 3.28 -5.97
CA PHE A 43 -7.39 4.03 -6.26
C PHE A 43 -7.63 4.94 -7.45
N THR A 44 -7.06 6.14 -7.40
CA THR A 44 -7.11 7.10 -8.49
C THR A 44 -5.69 7.59 -8.78
N ASP A 45 -5.29 7.60 -10.04
CA ASP A 45 -4.00 8.14 -10.45
C ASP A 45 -4.07 9.63 -10.75
N SER A 46 -2.93 10.22 -11.15
CA SER A 46 -2.85 11.66 -11.43
C SER A 46 -3.63 12.09 -12.67
N GLU A 47 -4.02 11.16 -13.53
CA GLU A 47 -4.78 11.43 -14.75
C GLU A 47 -6.29 11.24 -14.57
N GLY A 48 -6.71 10.87 -13.35
CA GLY A 48 -8.12 10.68 -13.04
C GLY A 48 -8.64 9.28 -13.36
N GLU A 49 -7.78 8.35 -13.77
CA GLU A 49 -8.19 6.96 -13.93
C GLU A 49 -8.41 6.32 -12.55
N SER A 50 -9.47 5.53 -12.41
CA SER A 50 -9.83 4.89 -11.15
C SER A 50 -9.84 3.38 -11.29
N LEU A 51 -9.54 2.70 -10.18
CA LEU A 51 -9.51 1.25 -10.09
C LEU A 51 -10.12 0.82 -8.76
N SER A 52 -11.16 0.00 -8.84
CA SER A 52 -11.85 -0.50 -7.65
C SER A 52 -11.25 -1.82 -7.21
N THR A 53 -10.93 -1.92 -5.93
CA THR A 53 -10.36 -3.13 -5.33
C THR A 53 -11.11 -3.50 -4.07
N LYS A 54 -10.94 -4.74 -3.64
CA LYS A 54 -11.49 -5.23 -2.37
C LYS A 54 -10.37 -5.48 -1.38
N ILE A 55 -10.56 -5.03 -0.14
CA ILE A 55 -9.59 -5.26 0.94
C ILE A 55 -9.73 -6.69 1.46
N THR A 56 -8.67 -7.48 1.30
CA THR A 56 -8.64 -8.88 1.71
C THR A 56 -7.67 -9.15 2.86
N GLY A 57 -6.87 -8.17 3.25
CA GLY A 57 -5.96 -8.30 4.38
C GLY A 57 -5.52 -6.95 4.91
N LEU A 58 -5.31 -6.87 6.21
CA LEU A 58 -4.78 -5.69 6.89
C LEU A 58 -3.58 -6.16 7.72
N LEU A 59 -2.37 -5.80 7.27
CA LEU A 59 -1.10 -6.34 7.76
C LEU A 59 -0.39 -5.25 8.57
N HIS A 60 -0.34 -5.42 9.89
CA HIS A 60 0.22 -4.43 10.80
C HIS A 60 1.67 -4.76 11.14
N TYR A 61 2.56 -3.78 10.96
CA TYR A 61 3.98 -3.89 11.27
C TYR A 61 4.46 -2.61 11.97
N GLN A 62 5.60 -2.70 12.66
CA GLN A 62 6.19 -1.53 13.31
C GLN A 62 6.86 -0.58 12.31
N ASP A 63 7.37 -1.12 11.19
CA ASP A 63 8.00 -0.34 10.12
C ASP A 63 7.94 -1.13 8.80
N PHE A 64 8.28 -0.45 7.70
CA PHE A 64 8.25 -1.08 6.38
C PHE A 64 9.36 -2.12 6.23
N ALA A 65 10.52 -1.93 6.86
CA ALA A 65 11.60 -2.90 6.77
C ALA A 65 11.17 -4.27 7.30
N SER A 66 10.44 -4.29 8.40
CA SER A 66 9.89 -5.54 8.98
C SER A 66 8.86 -6.19 8.06
N LEU A 67 7.97 -5.38 7.48
CA LEU A 67 6.97 -5.87 6.53
C LEU A 67 7.64 -6.50 5.31
N PHE A 68 8.69 -5.89 4.79
CA PHE A 68 9.39 -6.35 3.59
C PHE A 68 10.07 -7.71 3.77
N GLN A 69 10.33 -8.12 5.01
CA GLN A 69 10.90 -9.45 5.28
C GLN A 69 9.92 -10.58 4.99
N ASP A 70 8.63 -10.31 5.08
CA ASP A 70 7.59 -11.33 4.97
C ASP A 70 7.01 -11.48 3.56
N PHE A 71 7.27 -10.55 2.66
CA PHE A 71 6.65 -10.54 1.33
C PHE A 71 7.67 -10.26 0.22
N PRO A 72 7.52 -10.92 -0.94
CA PRO A 72 8.40 -10.64 -2.08
C PRO A 72 8.08 -9.28 -2.72
N ILE A 73 9.09 -8.70 -3.38
CA ILE A 73 8.96 -7.38 -3.99
C ILE A 73 7.80 -7.30 -5.00
N GLU A 74 7.51 -8.39 -5.70
CA GLU A 74 6.45 -8.43 -6.72
C GLU A 74 5.09 -8.10 -6.13
N LEU A 75 4.81 -8.54 -4.90
CA LEU A 75 3.54 -8.25 -4.24
C LEU A 75 3.48 -6.82 -3.72
N LEU A 76 4.63 -6.23 -3.37
CA LEU A 76 4.73 -4.89 -2.78
C LEU A 76 4.83 -3.81 -3.84
N SER A 77 5.36 -4.13 -5.01
CA SER A 77 5.58 -3.20 -6.10
C SER A 77 5.65 -3.97 -7.42
N ASP A 78 6.86 -4.22 -7.92
CA ASP A 78 7.11 -4.93 -9.18
C ASP A 78 8.53 -5.51 -9.17
N ALA A 79 8.74 -6.58 -9.93
CA ALA A 79 10.06 -7.23 -10.02
C ALA A 79 11.15 -6.33 -10.61
N SER A 80 10.78 -5.23 -11.26
CA SER A 80 11.74 -4.24 -11.79
C SER A 80 12.36 -3.37 -10.69
N MET A 81 11.82 -3.42 -9.46
CA MET A 81 12.36 -2.70 -8.31
C MET A 81 13.01 -3.66 -7.33
N SER A 82 14.03 -3.18 -6.61
CA SER A 82 14.53 -3.89 -5.44
C SER A 82 13.78 -3.46 -4.18
N LYS A 83 13.84 -4.28 -3.14
CA LYS A 83 13.29 -3.91 -1.82
C LYS A 83 13.95 -2.65 -1.26
N THR A 84 15.27 -2.52 -1.49
CA THR A 84 16.02 -1.35 -1.05
C THR A 84 15.52 -0.08 -1.74
N GLU A 85 15.29 -0.12 -3.04
CA GLU A 85 14.75 1.03 -3.78
C GLU A 85 13.37 1.44 -3.25
N LEU A 86 12.48 0.47 -3.07
CA LEU A 86 11.13 0.75 -2.56
C LEU A 86 11.16 1.28 -1.13
N LEU A 87 12.03 0.72 -0.28
CA LEU A 87 12.16 1.17 1.10
C LEU A 87 12.66 2.62 1.16
N ASN A 88 13.61 2.99 0.29
CA ASN A 88 14.10 4.36 0.22
C ASN A 88 12.98 5.33 -0.20
N VAL A 89 12.16 4.96 -1.17
CA VAL A 89 11.01 5.78 -1.60
C VAL A 89 10.05 5.97 -0.44
N LEU A 90 9.69 4.89 0.26
CA LEU A 90 8.74 4.97 1.38
C LEU A 90 9.30 5.78 2.55
N ASN A 91 10.59 5.69 2.83
CA ASN A 91 11.21 6.45 3.91
C ASN A 91 11.27 7.96 3.61
N GLU A 92 11.27 8.34 2.34
CA GLU A 92 11.13 9.75 1.96
C GLU A 92 9.73 10.28 2.25
N PHE A 93 8.69 9.50 1.92
CA PHE A 93 7.30 9.88 2.17
C PHE A 93 6.91 9.76 3.65
N TYR A 94 7.45 8.75 4.33
CA TYR A 94 7.07 8.40 5.68
C TYR A 94 8.33 8.31 6.55
N PRO A 95 8.78 9.43 7.15
CA PRO A 95 9.99 9.44 7.99
C PRO A 95 9.90 8.43 9.15
N ALA A 96 11.06 7.98 9.62
CA ALA A 96 11.14 6.97 10.68
C ALA A 96 10.34 7.34 11.93
N GLU A 97 10.28 8.63 12.27
CA GLU A 97 9.49 9.11 13.42
C GLU A 97 8.01 8.82 13.26
N LYS A 98 7.46 9.03 12.06
CA LYS A 98 6.06 8.75 11.78
C LYS A 98 5.78 7.26 11.79
N GLN A 99 6.69 6.46 11.25
CA GLN A 99 6.57 5.01 11.30
C GLN A 99 6.54 4.51 12.76
N ARG A 100 7.40 5.03 13.62
CA ARG A 100 7.41 4.68 15.04
C ARG A 100 6.14 5.10 15.75
N HIS A 101 5.60 6.27 15.37
CA HIS A 101 4.41 6.82 16.04
C HIS A 101 3.14 6.06 15.67
N TYR A 102 2.93 5.79 14.37
CA TYR A 102 1.69 5.19 13.86
C TYR A 102 1.79 3.68 13.61
N GLY A 103 2.98 3.16 13.38
CA GLY A 103 3.18 1.88 12.75
C GLY A 103 2.88 1.97 11.25
N VAL A 104 3.05 0.87 10.55
CA VAL A 104 2.76 0.82 9.11
C VAL A 104 1.72 -0.25 8.82
N LEU A 105 1.03 -0.07 7.70
CA LEU A 105 -0.05 -0.95 7.28
C LEU A 105 0.19 -1.41 5.86
N GLY A 106 0.21 -2.73 5.67
CA GLY A 106 0.08 -3.34 4.36
C GLY A 106 -1.39 -3.65 4.11
N ILE A 107 -1.95 -3.10 3.05
CA ILE A 107 -3.35 -3.33 2.68
C ILE A 107 -3.36 -4.32 1.54
N ARG A 108 -3.77 -5.55 1.81
CA ARG A 108 -3.88 -6.58 0.78
C ARG A 108 -5.17 -6.36 0.01
N ILE A 109 -5.07 -6.37 -1.33
CA ILE A 109 -6.18 -6.02 -2.21
C ILE A 109 -6.34 -7.04 -3.33
N GLU A 110 -7.57 -7.17 -3.81
CA GLU A 110 -7.93 -7.94 -5.00
C GLU A 110 -8.79 -7.09 -5.93
N LEU A 111 -8.57 -7.28 -7.21
CA LEU A 111 -9.38 -6.64 -8.27
C LEU A 111 -10.77 -7.24 -8.37
#